data_bb7cec62d2ae6833ddb4d43583d17f14
#
_entry.id   bb7cec62d2ae6833ddb4d43583d17f14
#
_cell.length_a   1.000
_cell.length_b   1.000
_cell.length_c   1.000
_cell.angle_alpha   90.00
_cell.angle_beta   90.00
_cell.angle_gamma   90.00
#
_symmetry.space_group_name_H-M   'P 1'
#
loop_
_entity.id
_entity.type
_entity.pdbx_description
1 polymer ?
#
loop_
_entity_poly.entity_id
_entity_poly.type
_entity_poly.pdbx_seq_one_letter_code
_entity_poly.pdbx_strand_id
1 'polypeptide(L)'
;MAISTASIAFDPETPEANQGGLVLEAVTQDQLNIGLSGQIRFSVSEGNLYAFLFGVKKPIAHVMGYFISILRERIANFKAPRPDESASADDLRFEGISINDLRKNVNLLNEQMDAECRSSAARYGITLDASLITGIDPPQQIEGALAAINTAHNEVSSEVSVAQALADQRIEESK
;
A
#
# COMPACT_ATOMS: atom_id res chain seq x y z
N MET A 1 -26.51 7.27 8.99
CA MET A 1 -25.47 8.32 8.79
C MET A 1 -24.96 8.32 7.37
N ALA A 2 -24.60 9.49 6.83
CA ALA A 2 -23.97 9.58 5.51
C ALA A 2 -22.48 9.19 5.63
N ILE A 3 -22.04 8.30 4.73
CA ILE A 3 -20.62 7.98 4.56
C ILE A 3 -20.01 9.06 3.68
N SER A 4 -18.90 9.63 4.14
CA SER A 4 -18.12 10.62 3.39
C SER A 4 -16.79 10.00 2.96
N THR A 5 -16.19 10.55 1.92
CA THR A 5 -14.87 10.14 1.41
C THR A 5 -13.91 11.32 1.42
N ALA A 6 -12.64 11.05 1.70
CA ALA A 6 -11.56 12.00 1.56
C ALA A 6 -10.37 11.34 0.82
N SER A 7 -9.72 12.08 -0.07
CA SER A 7 -8.48 11.63 -0.70
C SER A 7 -7.36 11.47 0.32
N ILE A 8 -6.48 10.48 0.16
CA ILE A 8 -5.26 10.35 0.98
C ILE A 8 -4.28 11.50 0.78
N ALA A 9 -4.37 12.22 -0.34
CA ALA A 9 -3.62 13.45 -0.60
C ALA A 9 -4.37 14.70 -0.13
N PHE A 10 -5.21 14.57 0.91
CA PHE A 10 -5.98 15.67 1.46
C PHE A 10 -5.09 16.77 2.02
N ASP A 11 -5.29 17.99 1.52
CA ASP A 11 -4.70 19.20 2.08
C ASP A 11 -5.81 20.10 2.68
N PRO A 12 -5.77 20.37 4.00
CA PRO A 12 -6.78 21.19 4.65
C PRO A 12 -6.74 22.68 4.24
N GLU A 13 -5.63 23.13 3.64
CA GLU A 13 -5.46 24.51 3.19
C GLU A 13 -5.95 24.72 1.75
N THR A 14 -5.95 23.67 0.95
CA THR A 14 -6.39 23.68 -0.45
C THR A 14 -7.47 22.61 -0.71
N PRO A 15 -8.67 22.75 -0.13
CA PRO A 15 -9.71 21.71 -0.26
C PRO A 15 -10.15 21.47 -1.72
N GLU A 16 -9.97 22.42 -2.61
CA GLU A 16 -10.28 22.27 -4.05
C GLU A 16 -9.31 21.29 -4.75
N ALA A 17 -8.07 21.23 -4.30
CA ALA A 17 -7.08 20.29 -4.80
C ALA A 17 -7.37 18.83 -4.42
N ASN A 18 -8.28 18.58 -3.49
CA ASN A 18 -8.68 17.24 -3.04
C ASN A 18 -9.63 16.51 -4.01
N GLN A 19 -9.98 17.12 -5.14
CA GLN A 19 -10.98 16.60 -6.08
C GLN A 19 -10.45 15.64 -7.14
N GLY A 20 -9.30 15.03 -6.94
CA GLY A 20 -8.79 13.95 -7.79
C GLY A 20 -7.48 14.28 -8.50
N GLY A 21 -6.64 13.27 -8.63
CA GLY A 21 -5.35 13.36 -9.31
C GLY A 21 -4.17 13.81 -8.45
N LEU A 22 -4.40 14.21 -7.21
CA LEU A 22 -3.31 14.45 -6.26
C LEU A 22 -2.76 13.13 -5.75
N VAL A 23 -1.45 13.05 -5.73
CA VAL A 23 -0.70 11.88 -5.32
C VAL A 23 0.02 12.21 -4.03
N LEU A 24 -0.10 11.34 -3.03
CA LEU A 24 0.67 11.43 -1.81
C LEU A 24 2.07 10.85 -2.07
N GLU A 25 3.10 11.65 -1.86
CA GLU A 25 4.47 11.17 -1.98
C GLU A 25 4.92 10.42 -0.72
N ALA A 26 5.55 9.27 -0.92
CA ALA A 26 6.18 8.47 0.12
C ALA A 26 7.49 7.88 -0.38
N VAL A 27 8.37 7.50 0.56
CA VAL A 27 9.66 6.89 0.26
C VAL A 27 9.63 5.44 0.72
N THR A 28 10.01 4.52 -0.16
CA THR A 28 10.12 3.09 0.16
C THR A 28 11.40 2.79 0.94
N GLN A 29 11.54 1.55 1.44
CA GLN A 29 12.76 1.06 2.09
C GLN A 29 13.99 1.19 1.17
N ASP A 30 13.83 1.01 -0.14
CA ASP A 30 14.89 1.14 -1.16
C ASP A 30 15.17 2.61 -1.56
N GLN A 31 14.64 3.56 -0.78
CA GLN A 31 14.77 5.01 -1.01
C GLN A 31 14.18 5.47 -2.36
N LEU A 32 13.19 4.77 -2.90
CA LEU A 32 12.45 5.20 -4.06
C LEU A 32 11.29 6.11 -3.65
N ASN A 33 11.20 7.27 -4.27
CA ASN A 33 10.02 8.12 -4.14
C ASN A 33 8.89 7.51 -4.96
N ILE A 34 7.77 7.25 -4.31
CA ILE A 34 6.57 6.72 -4.96
C ILE A 34 5.39 7.65 -4.77
N GLY A 35 4.50 7.64 -5.73
CA GLY A 35 3.22 8.30 -5.65
C GLY A 35 2.13 7.33 -5.18
N LEU A 36 1.31 7.77 -4.24
CA LEU A 36 0.21 6.99 -3.71
C LEU A 36 -1.11 7.67 -4.03
N SER A 37 -2.03 6.90 -4.56
CA SER A 37 -3.42 7.32 -4.77
C SER A 37 -4.36 6.46 -3.92
N GLY A 38 -5.43 7.09 -3.43
CA GLY A 38 -6.41 6.38 -2.61
C GLY A 38 -7.38 7.32 -1.91
N GLN A 39 -8.24 6.74 -1.09
CA GLN A 39 -9.26 7.47 -0.34
C GLN A 39 -9.56 6.78 0.99
N ILE A 40 -10.01 7.59 1.95
CA ILE A 40 -10.56 7.09 3.20
C ILE A 40 -12.08 7.28 3.17
N ARG A 41 -12.79 6.27 3.65
CA ARG A 41 -14.24 6.33 3.88
C ARG A 41 -14.49 6.45 5.37
N PHE A 42 -15.29 7.42 5.75
CA PHE A 42 -15.58 7.70 7.15
C PHE A 42 -17.01 8.21 7.35
N SER A 43 -17.49 8.12 8.58
CA SER A 43 -18.74 8.72 9.02
C SER A 43 -18.54 9.42 10.37
N VAL A 44 -19.40 10.35 10.71
CA VAL A 44 -19.39 10.98 12.03
C VAL A 44 -20.09 10.07 13.02
N SER A 45 -19.45 9.80 14.15
CA SER A 45 -20.02 8.94 15.20
C SER A 45 -21.17 9.63 15.92
N GLU A 46 -22.36 9.03 15.93
CA GLU A 46 -23.51 9.56 16.70
C GLU A 46 -23.23 9.58 18.20
N GLY A 47 -22.60 8.51 18.70
CA GLY A 47 -22.29 8.39 20.13
C GLY A 47 -21.23 9.37 20.62
N ASN A 48 -20.42 9.95 19.71
CA ASN A 48 -19.35 10.87 20.07
C ASN A 48 -19.34 12.16 19.25
N LEU A 49 -20.54 12.63 18.90
CA LEU A 49 -20.75 13.85 18.12
C LEU A 49 -20.14 15.10 18.80
N TYR A 50 -20.14 15.13 20.12
CA TYR A 50 -19.53 16.22 20.87
C TYR A 50 -18.02 16.36 20.58
N ALA A 51 -17.29 15.26 20.54
CA ALA A 51 -15.87 15.27 20.21
C ALA A 51 -15.62 15.76 18.78
N PHE A 52 -16.49 15.41 17.84
CA PHE A 52 -16.40 15.90 16.46
C PHE A 52 -16.61 17.41 16.34
N LEU A 53 -17.61 17.95 17.06
CA LEU A 53 -17.98 19.37 16.95
C LEU A 53 -17.08 20.29 17.79
N PHE A 54 -16.64 19.83 18.95
CA PHE A 54 -15.98 20.67 19.96
C PHE A 54 -14.60 20.18 20.40
N GLY A 55 -14.21 18.95 20.07
CA GLY A 55 -12.95 18.37 20.50
C GLY A 55 -11.73 19.01 19.86
N VAL A 56 -11.78 19.25 18.56
CA VAL A 56 -10.70 19.90 17.79
C VAL A 56 -11.28 20.76 16.67
N LYS A 57 -10.53 21.76 16.24
CA LYS A 57 -11.01 22.74 15.27
C LYS A 57 -11.25 22.16 13.86
N LYS A 58 -10.49 21.14 13.46
CA LYS A 58 -10.58 20.49 12.14
C LYS A 58 -10.38 18.96 12.31
N PRO A 59 -11.37 18.21 12.80
CA PRO A 59 -11.19 16.80 13.16
C PRO A 59 -10.75 15.94 11.97
N ILE A 60 -11.26 16.17 10.77
CA ILE A 60 -10.89 15.45 9.56
C ILE A 60 -9.41 15.67 9.24
N ALA A 61 -8.93 16.91 9.31
CA ALA A 61 -7.52 17.23 9.05
C ALA A 61 -6.57 16.52 10.02
N HIS A 62 -6.94 16.41 11.31
CA HIS A 62 -6.16 15.67 12.30
C HIS A 62 -6.10 14.18 12.01
N VAL A 63 -7.24 13.57 11.67
CA VAL A 63 -7.29 12.14 11.30
C VAL A 63 -6.49 11.87 10.04
N MET A 64 -6.61 12.74 9.03
CA MET A 64 -5.86 12.62 7.79
C MET A 64 -4.35 12.78 8.00
N GLY A 65 -3.92 13.77 8.80
CA GLY A 65 -2.51 13.96 9.13
C GLY A 65 -1.91 12.75 9.84
N TYR A 66 -2.65 12.15 10.76
CA TYR A 66 -2.24 10.92 11.44
C TYR A 66 -2.17 9.74 10.46
N PHE A 67 -3.20 9.55 9.63
CA PHE A 67 -3.23 8.52 8.61
C PHE A 67 -2.04 8.61 7.66
N ILE A 68 -1.75 9.79 7.12
CA ILE A 68 -0.63 10.04 6.21
C ILE A 68 0.71 9.73 6.89
N SER A 69 0.86 10.09 8.15
CA SER A 69 2.10 9.84 8.90
C SER A 69 2.36 8.35 9.07
N ILE A 70 1.34 7.58 9.49
CA ILE A 70 1.43 6.13 9.63
C ILE A 70 1.65 5.46 8.28
N LEU A 71 0.95 5.90 7.23
CA LEU A 71 1.09 5.33 5.90
C LEU A 71 2.53 5.48 5.38
N ARG A 72 3.13 6.66 5.54
CA ARG A 72 4.54 6.88 5.17
C ARG A 72 5.49 6.00 5.97
N GLU A 73 5.26 5.86 7.27
CA GLU A 73 6.06 4.99 8.13
C GLU A 73 5.95 3.52 7.71
N ARG A 74 4.74 3.04 7.42
CA ARG A 74 4.52 1.67 6.97
C ARG A 74 5.20 1.38 5.64
N ILE A 75 5.12 2.29 4.69
CA ILE A 75 5.77 2.17 3.38
C ILE A 75 7.28 2.16 3.51
N ALA A 76 7.85 3.06 4.32
CA ALA A 76 9.28 3.13 4.55
C ALA A 76 9.86 1.87 5.21
N ASN A 77 9.06 1.16 6.00
CA ASN A 77 9.46 -0.05 6.72
C ASN A 77 8.83 -1.33 6.16
N PHE A 78 8.14 -1.26 5.01
CA PHE A 78 7.43 -2.40 4.47
C PHE A 78 8.39 -3.53 4.10
N LYS A 79 8.10 -4.72 4.61
CA LYS A 79 8.73 -5.99 4.23
C LYS A 79 7.65 -6.96 3.81
N ALA A 80 7.78 -7.50 2.61
CA ALA A 80 6.85 -8.52 2.15
C ALA A 80 6.87 -9.73 3.10
N PRO A 81 5.71 -10.33 3.41
CA PRO A 81 5.66 -11.59 4.12
C PRO A 81 6.43 -12.64 3.32
N ARG A 82 7.45 -13.25 3.90
CA ARG A 82 8.17 -14.34 3.24
C ARG A 82 7.26 -15.58 3.27
N PRO A 83 7.05 -16.26 2.15
CA PRO A 83 6.57 -17.63 2.19
C PRO A 83 7.66 -18.47 2.85
N ASP A 84 7.26 -19.34 3.76
CA ASP A 84 8.04 -20.21 4.65
C ASP A 84 9.54 -20.43 4.36
N GLU A 85 10.34 -20.61 5.44
CA GLU A 85 11.80 -20.83 5.46
C GLU A 85 12.35 -21.99 4.57
N SER A 86 11.52 -22.60 3.72
CA SER A 86 11.89 -23.66 2.77
C SER A 86 12.23 -23.13 1.37
N ALA A 87 12.17 -21.81 1.13
CA ALA A 87 12.57 -21.24 -0.14
C ALA A 87 14.08 -21.41 -0.35
N SER A 88 14.47 -22.02 -1.46
CA SER A 88 15.85 -22.32 -1.82
C SER A 88 16.71 -21.05 -1.90
N ALA A 89 18.02 -21.20 -1.62
CA ALA A 89 19.00 -20.11 -1.61
C ALA A 89 19.06 -19.27 -2.91
N ASP A 90 18.47 -19.76 -4.00
CA ASP A 90 18.37 -19.04 -5.27
C ASP A 90 17.23 -17.99 -5.27
N ASP A 91 16.16 -18.20 -4.50
CA ASP A 91 15.09 -17.22 -4.32
C ASP A 91 15.55 -16.00 -3.48
N LEU A 92 16.63 -16.16 -2.72
CA LEU A 92 17.23 -15.08 -1.93
C LEU A 92 18.00 -14.05 -2.76
N ARG A 93 18.33 -14.37 -4.01
CA ARG A 93 19.08 -13.48 -4.91
C ARG A 93 18.22 -12.40 -5.58
N PHE A 94 16.92 -12.57 -5.57
CA PHE A 94 15.97 -11.57 -6.06
C PHE A 94 15.12 -11.08 -4.90
N GLU A 95 15.73 -10.39 -3.94
CA GLU A 95 14.94 -9.52 -3.06
C GLU A 95 14.17 -8.57 -3.97
N GLY A 96 12.86 -8.79 -4.04
CA GLY A 96 11.98 -8.04 -4.91
C GLY A 96 12.12 -6.55 -4.62
N ILE A 97 12.05 -5.74 -5.65
CA ILE A 97 12.02 -4.29 -5.49
C ILE A 97 10.80 -4.00 -4.62
N SER A 98 11.00 -3.29 -3.53
CA SER A 98 10.02 -2.99 -2.48
C SER A 98 8.68 -2.46 -3.04
N ILE A 99 8.70 -1.74 -4.16
CA ILE A 99 7.48 -1.25 -4.81
C ILE A 99 6.61 -2.38 -5.40
N ASN A 100 7.20 -3.44 -5.97
CA ASN A 100 6.43 -4.57 -6.48
C ASN A 100 5.79 -5.37 -5.35
N ASP A 101 6.51 -5.51 -4.24
CA ASP A 101 6.01 -6.17 -3.05
C ASP A 101 4.88 -5.36 -2.40
N LEU A 102 4.99 -4.03 -2.38
CA LEU A 102 3.91 -3.14 -1.93
C LEU A 102 2.66 -3.29 -2.80
N ARG A 103 2.82 -3.33 -4.13
CA ARG A 103 1.70 -3.50 -5.07
C ARG A 103 0.98 -4.84 -4.90
N LYS A 104 1.75 -5.92 -4.69
CA LYS A 104 1.19 -7.26 -4.45
C LYS A 104 0.46 -7.36 -3.11
N ASN A 105 0.89 -6.61 -2.11
CA ASN A 105 0.40 -6.68 -0.74
C ASN A 105 -0.43 -5.44 -0.33
N VAL A 106 -1.00 -4.71 -1.28
CA VAL A 106 -1.78 -3.50 -0.99
C VAL A 106 -2.97 -3.76 -0.06
N ASN A 107 -3.58 -4.94 -0.14
CA ASN A 107 -4.67 -5.33 0.74
C ASN A 107 -4.20 -5.45 2.21
N LEU A 108 -3.04 -6.07 2.43
CA LEU A 108 -2.44 -6.15 3.76
C LEU A 108 -2.13 -4.76 4.33
N LEU A 109 -1.62 -3.85 3.49
CA LEU A 109 -1.38 -2.47 3.88
C LEU A 109 -2.68 -1.76 4.27
N ASN A 110 -3.76 -1.93 3.50
CA ASN A 110 -5.08 -1.37 3.81
C ASN A 110 -5.62 -1.90 5.14
N GLU A 111 -5.54 -3.22 5.40
CA GLU A 111 -5.97 -3.82 6.66
C GLU A 111 -5.20 -3.29 7.87
N GLN A 112 -3.88 -3.15 7.74
CA GLN A 112 -3.04 -2.57 8.79
C GLN A 112 -3.40 -1.11 9.06
N MET A 113 -3.61 -0.31 8.01
CA MET A 113 -4.00 1.09 8.13
C MET A 113 -5.37 1.24 8.81
N ASP A 114 -6.33 0.40 8.45
CA ASP A 114 -7.65 0.37 9.09
C ASP A 114 -7.55 0.06 10.59
N ALA A 115 -6.77 -0.94 10.97
CA ALA A 115 -6.60 -1.33 12.36
C ALA A 115 -5.97 -0.21 13.21
N GLU A 116 -4.93 0.44 12.70
CA GLU A 116 -4.19 1.48 13.44
C GLU A 116 -4.93 2.81 13.50
N CYS A 117 -5.58 3.21 12.42
CA CYS A 117 -6.21 4.52 12.36
C CYS A 117 -7.59 4.56 13.01
N ARG A 118 -8.25 3.41 13.18
CA ARG A 118 -9.60 3.33 13.74
C ARG A 118 -9.71 3.91 15.15
N SER A 119 -8.76 3.61 16.02
CA SER A 119 -8.75 4.10 17.40
C SER A 119 -8.48 5.61 17.48
N SER A 120 -7.63 6.13 16.60
CA SER A 120 -7.33 7.56 16.52
C SER A 120 -8.52 8.35 15.98
N ALA A 121 -9.19 7.87 14.94
CA ALA A 121 -10.39 8.48 14.39
C ALA A 121 -11.51 8.59 15.44
N ALA A 122 -11.70 7.55 16.25
CA ALA A 122 -12.71 7.51 17.29
C ALA A 122 -12.57 8.64 18.34
N ARG A 123 -11.33 9.06 18.66
CA ARG A 123 -11.07 10.17 19.60
C ARG A 123 -11.67 11.49 19.12
N TYR A 124 -11.76 11.68 17.81
CA TYR A 124 -12.30 12.89 17.19
C TYR A 124 -13.77 12.74 16.77
N GLY A 125 -14.46 11.69 17.24
CA GLY A 125 -15.85 11.44 16.90
C GLY A 125 -16.05 11.01 15.45
N ILE A 126 -15.03 10.42 14.83
CA ILE A 126 -15.04 9.89 13.47
C ILE A 126 -14.99 8.36 13.56
N THR A 127 -15.88 7.70 12.83
CA THR A 127 -15.82 6.26 12.56
C THR A 127 -15.18 6.04 11.21
N LEU A 128 -14.02 5.39 11.19
CA LEU A 128 -13.35 4.97 9.97
C LEU A 128 -14.05 3.72 9.45
N ASP A 129 -14.59 3.81 8.23
CA ASP A 129 -15.27 2.71 7.57
C ASP A 129 -14.25 1.83 6.80
N ALA A 130 -13.41 2.46 5.98
CA ALA A 130 -12.35 1.78 5.26
C ALA A 130 -11.24 2.75 4.83
N SER A 131 -10.01 2.25 4.74
CA SER A 131 -8.92 2.88 4.00
C SER A 131 -8.70 2.13 2.68
N LEU A 132 -8.62 2.86 1.58
CA LEU A 132 -8.54 2.31 0.23
C LEU A 132 -7.36 2.97 -0.49
N ILE A 133 -6.17 2.38 -0.37
CA ILE A 133 -5.04 2.71 -1.21
C ILE A 133 -5.25 1.96 -2.52
N THR A 134 -5.38 2.67 -3.63
CA THR A 134 -5.78 2.13 -4.93
C THR A 134 -4.66 2.11 -5.95
N GLY A 135 -3.66 2.97 -5.80
CA GLY A 135 -2.53 3.08 -6.71
C GLY A 135 -1.22 3.34 -5.97
N ILE A 136 -0.17 2.72 -6.48
CA ILE A 136 1.22 2.92 -6.06
C ILE A 136 2.03 3.10 -7.34
N ASP A 137 2.43 4.32 -7.62
CA ASP A 137 3.07 4.68 -8.88
C ASP A 137 4.55 5.00 -8.66
N PRO A 138 5.47 4.36 -9.41
CA PRO A 138 6.88 4.69 -9.38
C PRO A 138 7.11 6.05 -10.08
N PRO A 139 8.24 6.72 -9.82
CA PRO A 139 8.66 7.85 -10.62
C PRO A 139 8.80 7.45 -12.10
N GLN A 140 8.36 8.30 -13.00
CA GLN A 140 8.42 8.05 -14.46
C GLN A 140 9.84 7.67 -14.94
N GLN A 141 10.87 8.22 -14.31
CA GLN A 141 12.28 7.98 -14.65
C GLN A 141 12.72 6.54 -14.47
N ILE A 142 12.12 5.81 -13.53
CA ILE A 142 12.48 4.43 -13.21
C ILE A 142 11.44 3.40 -13.66
N GLU A 143 10.30 3.84 -14.16
CA GLU A 143 9.24 2.95 -14.63
C GLU A 143 9.72 1.99 -15.74
N GLY A 144 10.50 2.52 -16.69
CA GLY A 144 11.12 1.70 -17.74
C GLY A 144 12.12 0.67 -17.21
N ALA A 145 12.93 1.03 -16.23
CA ALA A 145 13.88 0.12 -15.60
C ALA A 145 13.16 -0.97 -14.80
N LEU A 146 12.11 -0.63 -14.06
CA LEU A 146 11.26 -1.58 -13.35
C LEU A 146 10.58 -2.57 -14.30
N ALA A 147 10.06 -2.08 -15.42
CA ALA A 147 9.46 -2.93 -16.45
C ALA A 147 10.48 -3.93 -17.03
N ALA A 148 11.70 -3.48 -17.32
CA ALA A 148 12.78 -4.34 -17.82
C ALA A 148 13.18 -5.42 -16.81
N ILE A 149 13.30 -5.08 -15.53
CA ILE A 149 13.61 -6.04 -14.45
C ILE A 149 12.48 -7.07 -14.32
N ASN A 150 11.22 -6.64 -14.35
CA ASN A 150 10.07 -7.55 -14.27
C ASN A 150 10.02 -8.50 -15.46
N THR A 151 10.34 -8.01 -16.65
CA THR A 151 10.42 -8.84 -17.87
C THR A 151 11.52 -9.90 -17.74
N ALA A 152 12.73 -9.51 -17.35
CA ALA A 152 13.84 -10.43 -17.13
C ALA A 152 13.52 -11.48 -16.05
N HIS A 153 12.87 -11.07 -14.96
CA HIS A 153 12.46 -12.01 -13.91
C HIS A 153 11.42 -13.03 -14.44
N ASN A 154 10.44 -12.57 -15.20
CA ASN A 154 9.44 -13.45 -15.80
C ASN A 154 10.05 -14.43 -16.82
N GLU A 155 11.03 -14.00 -17.60
CA GLU A 155 11.77 -14.85 -18.55
C GLU A 155 12.52 -15.97 -17.82
N VAL A 156 13.30 -15.62 -16.77
CA VAL A 156 14.03 -16.60 -15.96
C VAL A 156 13.07 -17.58 -15.28
N SER A 157 11.98 -17.10 -14.70
CA SER A 157 10.97 -17.97 -14.07
C SER A 157 10.33 -18.93 -15.07
N SER A 158 10.07 -18.46 -16.29
CA SER A 158 9.53 -19.29 -17.37
C SER A 158 10.53 -20.38 -17.82
N GLU A 159 11.81 -20.01 -17.98
CA GLU A 159 12.86 -20.96 -18.35
C GLU A 159 13.06 -22.06 -17.29
N VAL A 160 13.06 -21.68 -16.00
CA VAL A 160 13.15 -22.63 -14.88
C VAL A 160 11.95 -23.58 -14.88
N SER A 161 10.73 -23.08 -15.10
CA SER A 161 9.53 -23.91 -15.15
C SER A 161 9.56 -24.89 -16.32
N VAL A 162 10.04 -24.46 -17.49
CA VAL A 162 10.21 -25.33 -18.66
C VAL A 162 11.29 -26.40 -18.41
N ALA A 163 12.40 -25.99 -17.80
CA ALA A 163 13.48 -26.95 -17.48
C ALA A 163 13.02 -28.01 -16.45
N GLN A 164 12.25 -27.63 -15.45
CA GLN A 164 11.65 -28.54 -14.47
C GLN A 164 10.68 -29.52 -15.16
N ALA A 165 9.77 -29.03 -16.02
CA ALA A 165 8.83 -29.86 -16.74
C ALA A 165 9.53 -30.90 -17.63
N LEU A 166 10.62 -30.49 -18.31
CA LEU A 166 11.44 -31.40 -19.14
C LEU A 166 12.19 -32.43 -18.28
N ALA A 167 12.64 -32.06 -17.09
CA ALA A 167 13.30 -32.98 -16.17
C ALA A 167 12.31 -34.04 -15.65
N ASP A 168 11.11 -33.62 -15.27
CA ASP A 168 10.05 -34.51 -14.79
C ASP A 168 9.59 -35.47 -15.88
N GLN A 169 9.46 -35.01 -17.12
CA GLN A 169 9.12 -35.84 -18.27
C GLN A 169 10.18 -36.92 -18.53
N ARG A 170 11.46 -36.57 -18.43
CA ARG A 170 12.56 -37.54 -18.57
C ARG A 170 12.59 -38.60 -17.47
N ILE A 171 12.21 -38.22 -16.26
CA ILE A 171 12.10 -39.16 -15.13
C ILE A 171 10.95 -40.13 -15.35
N GLU A 172 9.81 -39.67 -15.88
CA GLU A 172 8.69 -40.55 -16.21
C GLU A 172 9.01 -41.51 -17.37
N GLU A 173 9.70 -41.05 -18.42
CA GLU A 173 10.11 -41.90 -19.56
C GLU A 173 11.17 -42.95 -19.19
N SER A 174 11.86 -42.79 -18.06
CA SER A 174 12.89 -43.70 -17.58
C SER A 174 12.39 -44.79 -16.63
N LYS A 175 11.09 -44.80 -16.31
CA LYS A 175 10.43 -45.82 -15.47
C LYS A 175 9.76 -46.89 -16.31
#